data_8addfa9c26af755493818ad0a2e9e348
#
_entry.id   8addfa9c26af755493818ad0a2e9e348
#
_cell.length_a   1.000
_cell.length_b   1.000
_cell.length_c   1.000
_cell.angle_alpha   90.00
_cell.angle_beta   90.00
_cell.angle_gamma   90.00
#
_symmetry.space_group_name_H-M   'P 1'
#
loop_
_entity.id
_entity.type
_entity.pdbx_description
1 polymer ?
#
loop_
_entity_poly.entity_id
_entity_poly.type
_entity_poly.pdbx_seq_one_letter_code
_entity_poly.pdbx_strand_id
1 'polypeptide(L)'
;SPLSVDILQQISLILKEQDSECLCSFVHKSYESLLVVERWVWKVLSSHYYDKWINEEYYQEFFYTIASFNKDLIFNNGDVKVDTKGSLLFCVSIDQMNEVFAKLDRSNDDNNPFINIISLWLDNYSYFLYDNPQYNIPPIIDYIGRHITVKYFMSKQYKLYLTELRQPYLIQSVFTAKFLFYIKTCSFYLYAYLFISIRSSNSPYTADEMIRYLYEDYLEIIHVHSYNVMSWNKELLGCIAQLVGLMGVLCWWDGQQRTQLKILFSKEQTTCDHVEDLTRIIAHTPFYKQTKSVRSNDVTILMDTILMILYVIVQTQNINWLFRSNTTIRDTIISVSEAALNDEVCLCGYCLLGEALGDDLLKDLKIADNISDYFLNMIQEAWNNSSNKYKPIPLEYLLRGFQALSKNDSIQQRTASSNKIPLFIEMSEQYPILYDIIWALSFNHDIQQQLRSNSSFMSKLSHLAQQGGNEQMRKITHGILWNLEINHQDRSISQNTNQNTFHIMISYSHKEKVLCKQLYDELTKNGYRVWIDFDQMHGNVMDAMAQAIDQSEIIIICMSEQYRQSNYCRAEAHYAFQRQRQIVPVLMQK
;
A
#
# COMPACT_ATOMS: atom_id res chain seq x y z
N SER A 1 -39.35 7.50 26.03
CA SER A 1 -40.10 8.71 25.66
C SER A 1 -39.27 9.57 24.76
N PRO A 2 -39.87 10.25 23.78
CA PRO A 2 -39.14 11.24 22.97
C PRO A 2 -38.61 12.33 23.90
N LEU A 3 -37.39 12.79 23.59
CA LEU A 3 -36.88 14.02 24.18
C LEU A 3 -37.70 15.20 23.64
N SER A 4 -37.95 16.23 24.47
CA SER A 4 -38.63 17.41 23.95
C SER A 4 -37.76 18.11 22.89
N VAL A 5 -38.42 18.81 21.95
CA VAL A 5 -37.75 19.58 20.90
C VAL A 5 -36.74 20.57 21.52
N ASP A 6 -37.11 21.24 22.62
CA ASP A 6 -36.25 22.18 23.31
C ASP A 6 -34.95 21.55 23.80
N ILE A 7 -34.99 20.31 24.33
CA ILE A 7 -33.78 19.57 24.76
C ILE A 7 -32.89 19.23 23.57
N LEU A 8 -33.47 18.76 22.45
CA LEU A 8 -32.71 18.43 21.25
C LEU A 8 -32.03 19.67 20.67
N GLN A 9 -32.73 20.80 20.64
CA GLN A 9 -32.18 22.08 20.18
C GLN A 9 -31.04 22.57 21.09
N GLN A 10 -31.18 22.45 22.40
CA GLN A 10 -30.13 22.81 23.35
C GLN A 10 -28.89 21.94 23.19
N ILE A 11 -29.05 20.62 23.05
CA ILE A 11 -27.92 19.72 22.81
C ILE A 11 -27.25 20.07 21.46
N SER A 12 -28.02 20.30 20.40
CA SER A 12 -27.50 20.68 19.08
C SER A 12 -26.68 21.97 19.16
N LEU A 13 -27.16 22.96 19.90
CA LEU A 13 -26.47 24.23 20.10
C LEU A 13 -25.12 24.03 20.81
N ILE A 14 -25.11 23.30 21.91
CA ILE A 14 -23.89 22.99 22.69
C ILE A 14 -22.86 22.28 21.81
N LEU A 15 -23.27 21.31 20.97
CA LEU A 15 -22.35 20.56 20.11
C LEU A 15 -21.81 21.42 18.97
N LYS A 16 -22.63 22.31 18.38
CA LYS A 16 -22.22 23.23 17.31
C LYS A 16 -21.24 24.32 17.78
N GLU A 17 -21.27 24.68 19.07
CA GLU A 17 -20.38 25.67 19.66
C GLU A 17 -18.99 25.13 19.99
N GLN A 18 -18.76 23.83 19.90
CA GLN A 18 -17.44 23.24 20.17
C GLN A 18 -16.48 23.47 18.99
N ASP A 19 -15.49 24.30 19.18
CA ASP A 19 -14.38 24.46 18.23
C ASP A 19 -13.29 23.38 18.44
N SER A 20 -12.37 23.30 17.51
CA SER A 20 -11.31 22.29 17.53
C SER A 20 -10.38 22.39 18.74
N GLU A 21 -10.22 23.58 19.34
CA GLU A 21 -9.34 23.81 20.50
C GLU A 21 -10.02 23.34 21.80
N CYS A 22 -11.32 23.57 21.92
CA CYS A 22 -12.12 23.20 23.09
C CYS A 22 -12.61 21.76 23.10
N LEU A 23 -12.67 21.11 21.92
CA LEU A 23 -13.32 19.80 21.73
C LEU A 23 -12.75 18.71 22.65
N CYS A 24 -11.43 18.65 22.84
CA CYS A 24 -10.80 17.67 23.71
C CYS A 24 -11.25 17.82 25.18
N SER A 25 -11.19 19.04 25.71
CA SER A 25 -11.64 19.33 27.08
C SER A 25 -13.13 19.06 27.26
N PHE A 26 -13.94 19.41 26.28
CA PHE A 26 -15.37 19.14 26.27
C PHE A 26 -15.68 17.64 26.32
N VAL A 27 -15.05 16.84 25.46
CA VAL A 27 -15.23 15.38 25.41
C VAL A 27 -14.84 14.75 26.76
N HIS A 28 -13.71 15.14 27.34
CA HIS A 28 -13.28 14.62 28.65
C HIS A 28 -14.29 14.93 29.77
N LYS A 29 -14.82 16.16 29.79
CA LYS A 29 -15.78 16.59 30.83
C LYS A 29 -17.17 16.00 30.62
N SER A 30 -17.58 15.75 29.37
CA SER A 30 -18.95 15.41 29.00
C SER A 30 -19.09 13.97 28.50
N TYR A 31 -18.05 13.12 28.64
CA TYR A 31 -18.00 11.77 28.07
C TYR A 31 -19.24 10.93 28.35
N GLU A 32 -19.64 10.80 29.62
CA GLU A 32 -20.81 10.02 30.01
C GLU A 32 -22.10 10.57 29.42
N SER A 33 -22.23 11.89 29.34
CA SER A 33 -23.40 12.53 28.73
C SER A 33 -23.45 12.30 27.21
N LEU A 34 -22.31 12.40 26.52
CA LEU A 34 -22.20 12.10 25.10
C LEU A 34 -22.56 10.64 24.81
N LEU A 35 -22.09 9.72 25.63
CA LEU A 35 -22.40 8.29 25.49
C LEU A 35 -23.89 8.01 25.68
N VAL A 36 -24.56 8.70 26.60
CA VAL A 36 -26.02 8.63 26.78
C VAL A 36 -26.74 9.14 25.53
N VAL A 37 -26.30 10.26 24.95
CA VAL A 37 -26.88 10.83 23.74
C VAL A 37 -26.72 9.86 22.56
N GLU A 38 -25.53 9.32 22.34
CA GLU A 38 -25.26 8.36 21.26
C GLU A 38 -26.13 7.08 21.40
N ARG A 39 -26.20 6.50 22.59
CA ARG A 39 -27.07 5.33 22.86
C ARG A 39 -28.54 5.64 22.64
N TRP A 40 -28.97 6.86 23.00
CA TRP A 40 -30.35 7.28 22.75
C TRP A 40 -30.63 7.41 21.25
N VAL A 41 -29.70 7.98 20.46
CA VAL A 41 -29.80 8.08 19.01
C VAL A 41 -30.02 6.69 18.39
N TRP A 42 -29.19 5.71 18.73
CA TRP A 42 -29.33 4.36 18.21
C TRP A 42 -30.63 3.66 18.65
N LYS A 43 -31.07 3.93 19.87
CA LYS A 43 -32.36 3.45 20.35
C LYS A 43 -33.53 4.04 19.56
N VAL A 44 -33.44 5.30 19.16
CA VAL A 44 -34.49 5.94 18.34
C VAL A 44 -34.44 5.37 16.93
N LEU A 45 -33.25 5.34 16.30
CA LEU A 45 -33.08 4.83 14.94
C LEU A 45 -33.54 3.37 14.78
N SER A 46 -33.39 2.53 15.81
CA SER A 46 -33.83 1.13 15.80
C SER A 46 -35.31 0.92 16.22
N SER A 47 -35.99 1.93 16.78
CA SER A 47 -37.37 1.79 17.30
C SER A 47 -38.44 1.86 16.21
N HIS A 48 -39.64 1.31 16.47
CA HIS A 48 -40.76 1.44 15.54
C HIS A 48 -41.40 2.84 15.54
N TYR A 49 -41.07 3.69 16.51
CA TYR A 49 -41.53 5.09 16.52
C TYR A 49 -40.74 5.95 15.53
N TYR A 50 -39.68 5.42 14.95
CA TYR A 50 -38.80 6.10 14.01
C TYR A 50 -39.56 6.68 12.81
N ASP A 51 -40.45 5.91 12.17
CA ASP A 51 -41.18 6.34 10.97
C ASP A 51 -42.02 7.60 11.23
N LYS A 52 -42.38 7.86 12.47
CA LYS A 52 -43.09 9.05 12.87
C LYS A 52 -42.17 10.27 13.04
N TRP A 53 -40.92 10.05 13.44
CA TRP A 53 -40.02 11.13 13.83
C TRP A 53 -39.05 11.53 12.73
N ILE A 54 -38.71 10.62 11.83
CA ILE A 54 -37.73 10.92 10.79
C ILE A 54 -38.19 12.02 9.81
N ASN A 55 -39.50 12.21 9.66
CA ASN A 55 -40.08 13.25 8.81
C ASN A 55 -40.12 14.63 9.49
N GLU A 56 -39.80 14.70 10.78
CA GLU A 56 -39.76 15.95 11.53
C GLU A 56 -38.37 16.60 11.38
N GLU A 57 -38.32 17.79 10.81
CA GLU A 57 -37.08 18.52 10.45
C GLU A 57 -36.09 18.64 11.62
N TYR A 58 -36.59 18.90 12.85
CA TYR A 58 -35.75 19.05 14.03
C TYR A 58 -35.05 17.75 14.47
N TYR A 59 -35.63 16.56 14.24
CA TYR A 59 -34.95 15.30 14.49
C TYR A 59 -33.87 15.03 13.43
N GLN A 60 -34.15 15.33 12.17
CA GLN A 60 -33.17 15.23 11.10
C GLN A 60 -31.97 16.14 11.42
N GLU A 61 -32.23 17.41 11.74
CA GLU A 61 -31.19 18.38 12.10
C GLU A 61 -30.35 17.88 13.30
N PHE A 62 -30.99 17.33 14.32
CA PHE A 62 -30.32 16.78 15.47
C PHE A 62 -29.39 15.63 15.09
N PHE A 63 -29.84 14.66 14.31
CA PHE A 63 -29.03 13.52 13.87
C PHE A 63 -27.86 13.96 12.99
N TYR A 64 -28.07 14.92 12.11
CA TYR A 64 -26.98 15.52 11.33
C TYR A 64 -25.96 16.24 12.23
N THR A 65 -26.41 16.94 13.26
CA THR A 65 -25.51 17.61 14.21
C THR A 65 -24.64 16.61 14.97
N ILE A 66 -25.21 15.51 15.45
CA ILE A 66 -24.45 14.43 16.12
C ILE A 66 -23.43 13.80 15.14
N ALA A 67 -23.85 13.49 13.93
CA ALA A 67 -22.96 12.90 12.93
C ALA A 67 -21.82 13.87 12.54
N SER A 68 -22.08 15.18 12.45
CA SER A 68 -21.07 16.21 12.23
C SER A 68 -20.09 16.32 13.40
N PHE A 69 -20.60 16.35 14.62
CA PHE A 69 -19.77 16.35 15.83
C PHE A 69 -18.85 15.12 15.89
N ASN A 70 -19.37 13.93 15.56
CA ASN A 70 -18.57 12.71 15.47
C ASN A 70 -17.49 12.80 14.41
N LYS A 71 -17.78 13.43 13.28
CA LYS A 71 -16.79 13.69 12.24
C LYS A 71 -15.67 14.60 12.73
N ASP A 72 -16.02 15.69 13.39
CA ASP A 72 -15.05 16.63 13.96
C ASP A 72 -14.21 15.95 15.05
N LEU A 73 -14.81 15.08 15.86
CA LEU A 73 -14.12 14.25 16.85
C LEU A 73 -13.09 13.31 16.21
N ILE A 74 -13.42 12.68 15.08
CA ILE A 74 -12.53 11.77 14.36
C ILE A 74 -11.31 12.54 13.84
N PHE A 75 -11.53 13.68 13.20
CA PHE A 75 -10.48 14.47 12.55
C PHE A 75 -9.72 15.41 13.48
N ASN A 76 -10.14 15.53 14.73
CA ASN A 76 -9.40 16.31 15.72
C ASN A 76 -8.10 15.57 16.12
N ASN A 77 -6.96 16.15 15.74
CA ASN A 77 -5.64 15.66 16.09
C ASN A 77 -5.23 15.97 17.56
N GLY A 78 -6.15 16.50 18.36
CA GLY A 78 -5.93 16.77 19.78
C GLY A 78 -5.84 15.50 20.64
N ASP A 79 -5.65 15.69 21.95
CA ASP A 79 -5.35 14.63 22.94
C ASP A 79 -6.47 13.65 23.25
N VAL A 80 -7.58 13.61 22.48
CA VAL A 80 -8.63 12.61 22.69
C VAL A 80 -8.12 11.24 22.25
N LYS A 81 -8.00 10.32 23.21
CA LYS A 81 -7.51 8.97 22.97
C LYS A 81 -8.38 8.23 21.95
N VAL A 82 -7.77 7.44 21.08
CA VAL A 82 -8.45 6.63 20.06
C VAL A 82 -9.51 5.71 20.69
N ASP A 83 -9.22 5.07 21.83
CA ASP A 83 -10.18 4.22 22.54
C ASP A 83 -11.40 4.99 23.05
N THR A 84 -11.23 6.24 23.48
CA THR A 84 -12.34 7.12 23.89
C THR A 84 -13.23 7.46 22.68
N LYS A 85 -12.62 7.84 21.55
CA LYS A 85 -13.35 8.09 20.30
C LYS A 85 -14.11 6.83 19.86
N GLY A 86 -13.44 5.67 19.84
CA GLY A 86 -14.05 4.38 19.45
C GLY A 86 -15.20 3.96 20.37
N SER A 87 -15.09 4.17 21.68
CA SER A 87 -16.15 3.86 22.64
C SER A 87 -17.41 4.72 22.47
N LEU A 88 -17.26 5.99 22.07
CA LEU A 88 -18.39 6.86 21.73
C LEU A 88 -19.03 6.43 20.40
N LEU A 89 -18.23 6.26 19.34
CA LEU A 89 -18.70 5.97 17.99
C LEU A 89 -19.42 4.60 17.90
N PHE A 90 -18.90 3.57 18.56
CA PHE A 90 -19.35 2.19 18.38
C PHE A 90 -20.22 1.66 19.52
N CYS A 91 -20.96 2.52 20.19
CA CYS A 91 -21.85 2.17 21.32
C CYS A 91 -23.17 1.49 20.91
N VAL A 92 -23.37 1.20 19.62
CA VAL A 92 -24.56 0.52 19.07
C VAL A 92 -24.47 -1.00 19.25
N SER A 93 -25.61 -1.67 19.49
CA SER A 93 -25.67 -3.14 19.52
C SER A 93 -25.93 -3.75 18.15
N ILE A 94 -25.56 -5.04 17.98
CA ILE A 94 -25.83 -5.81 16.75
C ILE A 94 -27.34 -5.85 16.46
N ASP A 95 -28.18 -6.04 17.46
CA ASP A 95 -29.63 -6.09 17.27
C ASP A 95 -30.20 -4.76 16.81
N GLN A 96 -29.74 -3.64 17.37
CA GLN A 96 -30.11 -2.31 16.91
C GLN A 96 -29.70 -2.07 15.47
N MET A 97 -28.50 -2.48 15.10
CA MET A 97 -27.99 -2.35 13.73
C MET A 97 -28.83 -3.18 12.75
N ASN A 98 -29.19 -4.41 13.11
CA ASN A 98 -30.07 -5.25 12.29
C ASN A 98 -31.44 -4.60 12.04
N GLU A 99 -32.03 -4.01 13.07
CA GLU A 99 -33.31 -3.31 12.90
C GLU A 99 -33.18 -2.09 11.99
N VAL A 100 -32.09 -1.34 12.11
CA VAL A 100 -31.78 -0.19 11.25
C VAL A 100 -31.67 -0.62 9.79
N PHE A 101 -30.90 -1.67 9.49
CA PHE A 101 -30.73 -2.15 8.11
C PHE A 101 -32.00 -2.84 7.56
N ALA A 102 -32.77 -3.51 8.40
CA ALA A 102 -34.08 -4.05 8.00
C ALA A 102 -35.07 -2.95 7.59
N LYS A 103 -35.00 -1.77 8.20
CA LYS A 103 -35.79 -0.60 7.78
C LYS A 103 -35.30 -0.04 6.45
N LEU A 104 -33.97 0.06 6.27
CA LEU A 104 -33.37 0.50 5.02
C LEU A 104 -33.78 -0.42 3.85
N ASP A 105 -33.78 -1.73 4.04
CA ASP A 105 -34.21 -2.71 3.05
C ASP A 105 -35.70 -2.56 2.66
N ARG A 106 -36.54 -2.14 3.61
CA ARG A 106 -37.99 -1.93 3.39
C ARG A 106 -38.34 -0.57 2.76
N SER A 107 -37.40 0.37 2.72
CA SER A 107 -37.65 1.68 2.13
C SER A 107 -37.78 1.60 0.61
N ASN A 108 -38.93 2.02 0.09
CA ASN A 108 -39.18 2.16 -1.35
C ASN A 108 -38.82 3.55 -1.88
N ASP A 109 -38.53 4.50 -1.01
CA ASP A 109 -38.12 5.86 -1.38
C ASP A 109 -36.60 5.93 -1.46
N ASP A 110 -36.07 6.11 -2.66
CA ASP A 110 -34.64 6.17 -2.92
C ASP A 110 -33.95 7.43 -2.34
N ASN A 111 -34.74 8.43 -1.95
CA ASN A 111 -34.27 9.67 -1.31
C ASN A 111 -34.72 9.80 0.14
N ASN A 112 -35.11 8.74 0.79
CA ASN A 112 -35.51 8.75 2.19
C ASN A 112 -34.38 9.36 3.07
N PRO A 113 -34.67 10.40 3.88
CA PRO A 113 -33.69 11.04 4.76
C PRO A 113 -32.95 10.07 5.70
N PHE A 114 -33.59 8.98 6.06
CA PHE A 114 -32.98 7.90 6.86
C PHE A 114 -31.73 7.31 6.23
N ILE A 115 -31.76 7.08 4.91
CA ILE A 115 -30.62 6.55 4.17
C ILE A 115 -29.43 7.49 4.31
N ASN A 116 -29.65 8.80 4.19
CA ASN A 116 -28.61 9.79 4.37
C ASN A 116 -28.00 9.80 5.78
N ILE A 117 -28.85 9.68 6.81
CA ILE A 117 -28.39 9.63 8.20
C ILE A 117 -27.51 8.39 8.44
N ILE A 118 -27.95 7.21 8.00
CA ILE A 118 -27.17 5.98 8.15
C ILE A 118 -25.87 6.05 7.33
N SER A 119 -25.91 6.63 6.13
CA SER A 119 -24.70 6.86 5.33
C SER A 119 -23.67 7.70 6.07
N LEU A 120 -24.08 8.80 6.72
CA LEU A 120 -23.17 9.66 7.50
C LEU A 120 -22.52 8.90 8.67
N TRP A 121 -23.27 8.06 9.37
CA TRP A 121 -22.72 7.22 10.45
C TRP A 121 -21.69 6.21 9.93
N LEU A 122 -22.02 5.49 8.86
CA LEU A 122 -21.10 4.52 8.27
C LEU A 122 -19.86 5.21 7.67
N ASP A 123 -20.01 6.36 7.06
CA ASP A 123 -18.88 7.16 6.57
C ASP A 123 -17.96 7.57 7.73
N ASN A 124 -18.52 8.01 8.87
CA ASN A 124 -17.74 8.33 10.07
C ASN A 124 -17.00 7.10 10.60
N TYR A 125 -17.65 5.93 10.66
CA TYR A 125 -16.99 4.68 11.04
C TYR A 125 -15.85 4.33 10.10
N SER A 126 -16.06 4.51 8.80
CA SER A 126 -15.06 4.24 7.77
C SER A 126 -13.85 5.15 7.91
N TYR A 127 -14.04 6.45 8.11
CA TYR A 127 -12.95 7.38 8.36
C TYR A 127 -12.18 7.05 9.63
N PHE A 128 -12.88 6.75 10.72
CA PHE A 128 -12.21 6.35 11.96
C PHE A 128 -11.35 5.10 11.77
N LEU A 129 -11.88 4.07 11.12
CA LEU A 129 -11.16 2.82 10.85
C LEU A 129 -9.94 3.06 9.95
N TYR A 130 -10.12 3.83 8.91
CA TYR A 130 -9.07 4.11 7.95
C TYR A 130 -7.89 4.88 8.56
N ASP A 131 -8.18 5.86 9.41
CA ASP A 131 -7.15 6.65 10.10
C ASP A 131 -6.53 5.92 11.30
N ASN A 132 -7.15 4.84 11.79
CA ASN A 132 -6.68 4.08 12.94
C ASN A 132 -6.52 2.57 12.64
N PRO A 133 -5.64 2.18 11.71
CA PRO A 133 -5.50 0.78 11.26
C PRO A 133 -5.00 -0.19 12.34
N GLN A 134 -4.49 0.33 13.47
CA GLN A 134 -4.04 -0.47 14.62
C GLN A 134 -5.14 -0.63 15.70
N TYR A 135 -6.32 -0.05 15.46
CA TYR A 135 -7.41 -0.13 16.43
C TYR A 135 -7.95 -1.56 16.51
N ASN A 136 -8.18 -2.03 17.74
CA ASN A 136 -8.80 -3.35 17.96
C ASN A 136 -10.27 -3.31 17.53
N ILE A 137 -10.64 -4.04 16.49
CA ILE A 137 -11.95 -3.98 15.85
C ILE A 137 -13.04 -4.47 16.79
N PRO A 138 -14.02 -3.62 17.21
CA PRO A 138 -15.16 -4.06 17.98
C PRO A 138 -16.03 -5.07 17.21
N PRO A 139 -16.74 -6.00 17.91
CA PRO A 139 -17.59 -6.99 17.27
C PRO A 139 -18.65 -6.40 16.33
N ILE A 140 -19.17 -5.21 16.65
CA ILE A 140 -20.17 -4.53 15.81
C ILE A 140 -19.59 -4.12 14.45
N ILE A 141 -18.35 -3.64 14.42
CA ILE A 141 -17.66 -3.24 13.19
C ILE A 141 -17.41 -4.46 12.31
N ASP A 142 -16.93 -5.54 12.92
CA ASP A 142 -16.72 -6.81 12.22
C ASP A 142 -18.03 -7.35 11.66
N TYR A 143 -19.12 -7.26 12.42
CA TYR A 143 -20.45 -7.67 12.00
C TYR A 143 -20.97 -6.86 10.80
N ILE A 144 -20.86 -5.54 10.82
CA ILE A 144 -21.26 -4.66 9.71
C ILE A 144 -20.46 -5.00 8.45
N GLY A 145 -19.13 -5.16 8.57
CA GLY A 145 -18.27 -5.49 7.44
C GLY A 145 -18.61 -6.84 6.79
N ARG A 146 -18.71 -7.88 7.60
CA ARG A 146 -18.89 -9.26 7.10
C ARG A 146 -20.30 -9.60 6.64
N HIS A 147 -21.32 -9.07 7.31
CA HIS A 147 -22.70 -9.53 7.12
C HIS A 147 -23.57 -8.50 6.45
N ILE A 148 -23.34 -7.21 6.68
CA ILE A 148 -24.19 -6.15 6.18
C ILE A 148 -23.65 -5.57 4.88
N THR A 149 -22.50 -4.92 4.91
CA THR A 149 -21.97 -4.21 3.73
C THR A 149 -21.56 -5.14 2.60
N VAL A 150 -21.05 -6.35 2.92
CA VAL A 150 -20.79 -7.39 1.92
C VAL A 150 -22.06 -7.85 1.23
N LYS A 151 -23.19 -8.00 1.97
CA LYS A 151 -24.49 -8.34 1.39
C LYS A 151 -24.95 -7.28 0.38
N TYR A 152 -24.82 -6.00 0.71
CA TYR A 152 -25.15 -4.89 -0.21
C TYR A 152 -24.23 -4.88 -1.43
N PHE A 153 -22.94 -5.00 -1.22
CA PHE A 153 -21.94 -5.04 -2.29
C PHE A 153 -22.19 -6.19 -3.28
N MET A 154 -22.49 -7.40 -2.81
CA MET A 154 -22.75 -8.57 -3.67
C MET A 154 -24.20 -8.64 -4.20
N SER A 155 -25.00 -7.60 -4.02
CA SER A 155 -26.41 -7.58 -4.43
C SER A 155 -26.58 -7.26 -5.92
N LYS A 156 -27.72 -7.71 -6.49
CA LYS A 156 -28.12 -7.33 -7.86
C LYS A 156 -28.29 -5.81 -8.00
N GLN A 157 -28.76 -5.13 -6.94
CA GLN A 157 -28.95 -3.68 -6.96
C GLN A 157 -27.63 -2.93 -7.10
N TYR A 158 -26.57 -3.39 -6.40
CA TYR A 158 -25.25 -2.82 -6.55
C TYR A 158 -24.76 -2.93 -8.01
N LYS A 159 -24.95 -4.09 -8.64
CA LYS A 159 -24.59 -4.33 -10.04
C LYS A 159 -25.34 -3.41 -11.01
N LEU A 160 -26.64 -3.17 -10.76
CA LEU A 160 -27.42 -2.22 -11.54
C LEU A 160 -26.86 -0.80 -11.44
N TYR A 161 -26.54 -0.35 -10.23
CA TYR A 161 -25.93 0.97 -10.01
C TYR A 161 -24.53 1.10 -10.63
N LEU A 162 -23.72 0.04 -10.62
CA LEU A 162 -22.46 0.04 -11.37
C LEU A 162 -22.70 0.19 -12.88
N THR A 163 -23.73 -0.45 -13.42
CA THR A 163 -24.10 -0.32 -14.84
C THR A 163 -24.54 1.11 -15.18
N GLU A 164 -25.27 1.77 -14.29
CA GLU A 164 -25.61 3.19 -14.43
C GLU A 164 -24.35 4.07 -14.41
N LEU A 165 -23.41 3.78 -13.51
CA LEU A 165 -22.16 4.54 -13.36
C LEU A 165 -21.22 4.40 -14.58
N ARG A 166 -21.38 3.41 -15.45
CA ARG A 166 -20.65 3.28 -16.71
C ARG A 166 -21.05 4.33 -17.76
N GLN A 167 -22.13 5.08 -17.54
CA GLN A 167 -22.57 6.09 -18.51
C GLN A 167 -21.63 7.32 -18.49
N PRO A 168 -21.18 7.82 -19.65
CA PRO A 168 -20.22 8.93 -19.72
C PRO A 168 -20.79 10.27 -19.23
N TYR A 169 -22.11 10.41 -19.23
CA TYR A 169 -22.81 11.62 -18.80
C TYR A 169 -23.87 11.24 -17.76
N LEU A 170 -23.60 11.60 -16.51
CA LEU A 170 -24.51 11.36 -15.40
C LEU A 170 -25.22 12.66 -15.04
N ILE A 171 -26.56 12.64 -15.09
CA ILE A 171 -27.37 13.75 -14.59
C ILE A 171 -27.47 13.67 -13.06
N GLN A 172 -27.63 14.81 -12.39
CA GLN A 172 -27.65 14.88 -10.92
C GLN A 172 -28.71 13.98 -10.28
N SER A 173 -29.84 13.73 -10.96
CA SER A 173 -30.92 12.88 -10.45
C SER A 173 -30.57 11.39 -10.30
N VAL A 174 -29.48 10.92 -10.90
CA VAL A 174 -28.98 9.54 -10.71
C VAL A 174 -28.45 9.34 -9.29
N PHE A 175 -27.85 10.38 -8.71
CA PHE A 175 -27.24 10.32 -7.38
C PHE A 175 -28.27 10.41 -6.26
N THR A 176 -29.21 9.45 -6.22
CA THR A 176 -30.17 9.32 -5.11
C THR A 176 -29.44 8.92 -3.83
N ALA A 177 -30.08 9.14 -2.67
CA ALA A 177 -29.53 8.71 -1.39
C ALA A 177 -29.19 7.21 -1.38
N LYS A 178 -30.05 6.39 -1.97
CA LYS A 178 -29.88 4.95 -2.07
C LYS A 178 -28.73 4.55 -2.99
N PHE A 179 -28.61 5.22 -4.15
CA PHE A 179 -27.46 5.04 -5.06
C PHE A 179 -26.14 5.32 -4.34
N LEU A 180 -26.03 6.48 -3.67
CA LEU A 180 -24.85 6.89 -2.94
C LEU A 180 -24.55 5.94 -1.77
N PHE A 181 -25.56 5.48 -1.06
CA PHE A 181 -25.40 4.50 0.00
C PHE A 181 -24.73 3.21 -0.52
N TYR A 182 -25.22 2.65 -1.62
CA TYR A 182 -24.66 1.43 -2.21
C TYR A 182 -23.25 1.66 -2.75
N ILE A 183 -23.08 2.60 -3.67
CA ILE A 183 -21.84 2.76 -4.43
C ILE A 183 -20.75 3.45 -3.63
N LYS A 184 -21.09 4.50 -2.87
CA LYS A 184 -20.11 5.26 -2.09
C LYS A 184 -19.94 4.67 -0.70
N THR A 185 -20.99 4.71 0.13
CA THR A 185 -20.88 4.40 1.55
C THR A 185 -20.52 2.94 1.81
N CYS A 186 -21.20 1.97 1.16
CA CYS A 186 -20.86 0.55 1.33
C CYS A 186 -19.47 0.22 0.81
N SER A 187 -19.05 0.79 -0.31
CA SER A 187 -17.69 0.58 -0.85
C SER A 187 -16.64 1.15 0.08
N PHE A 188 -16.86 2.34 0.65
CA PHE A 188 -15.95 2.96 1.61
C PHE A 188 -15.84 2.15 2.89
N TYR A 189 -16.95 1.67 3.42
CA TYR A 189 -16.93 0.85 4.62
C TYR A 189 -16.16 -0.46 4.39
N LEU A 190 -16.40 -1.13 3.27
CA LEU A 190 -15.66 -2.34 2.90
C LEU A 190 -14.17 -2.05 2.71
N TYR A 191 -13.83 -0.97 2.04
CA TYR A 191 -12.44 -0.54 1.89
C TYR A 191 -11.76 -0.34 3.24
N ALA A 192 -12.32 0.48 4.12
CA ALA A 192 -11.75 0.76 5.43
C ALA A 192 -11.69 -0.49 6.32
N TYR A 193 -12.75 -1.30 6.31
CA TYR A 193 -12.80 -2.55 7.05
C TYR A 193 -11.78 -3.57 6.56
N LEU A 194 -11.66 -3.80 5.26
CA LEU A 194 -10.70 -4.73 4.67
C LEU A 194 -9.27 -4.29 4.91
N PHE A 195 -8.99 -2.99 4.86
CA PHE A 195 -7.67 -2.44 5.15
C PHE A 195 -7.16 -2.82 6.54
N ILE A 196 -8.06 -2.94 7.52
CA ILE A 196 -7.73 -3.36 8.89
C ILE A 196 -7.79 -4.89 9.04
N SER A 197 -8.79 -5.54 8.45
CA SER A 197 -9.15 -6.94 8.73
C SER A 197 -8.44 -7.96 7.84
N ILE A 198 -7.50 -7.56 7.01
CA ILE A 198 -6.73 -8.41 6.06
C ILE A 198 -6.26 -9.75 6.67
N ARG A 199 -6.19 -9.87 7.99
CA ARG A 199 -5.74 -11.07 8.70
C ARG A 199 -6.86 -11.99 9.20
N SER A 200 -8.14 -11.63 9.04
CA SER A 200 -9.23 -12.43 9.58
C SER A 200 -9.93 -13.27 8.50
N SER A 201 -9.74 -14.58 8.57
CA SER A 201 -10.17 -15.62 7.59
C SER A 201 -11.67 -15.93 7.51
N ASN A 202 -12.56 -15.14 8.10
CA ASN A 202 -13.97 -15.52 8.26
C ASN A 202 -14.98 -14.69 7.44
N SER A 203 -14.56 -14.01 6.36
CA SER A 203 -15.53 -13.38 5.45
C SER A 203 -16.33 -14.45 4.68
N PRO A 204 -17.63 -14.27 4.42
CA PRO A 204 -18.42 -15.16 3.58
C PRO A 204 -17.98 -15.16 2.10
N TYR A 205 -17.20 -14.16 1.69
CA TYR A 205 -16.60 -14.04 0.36
C TYR A 205 -15.10 -13.83 0.48
N THR A 206 -14.37 -14.42 -0.47
CA THR A 206 -12.93 -14.23 -0.62
C THR A 206 -12.65 -12.91 -1.36
N ALA A 207 -11.45 -12.37 -1.20
CA ALA A 207 -11.00 -11.22 -1.99
C ALA A 207 -11.11 -11.50 -3.51
N ASP A 208 -10.81 -12.72 -3.93
CA ASP A 208 -10.93 -13.19 -5.30
C ASP A 208 -12.35 -13.07 -5.87
N GLU A 209 -13.35 -13.55 -5.13
CA GLU A 209 -14.76 -13.43 -5.54
C GLU A 209 -15.20 -11.97 -5.63
N MET A 210 -14.77 -11.12 -4.71
CA MET A 210 -15.09 -9.70 -4.73
C MET A 210 -14.41 -8.98 -5.89
N ILE A 211 -13.14 -9.27 -6.19
CA ILE A 211 -12.42 -8.74 -7.35
C ILE A 211 -13.15 -9.13 -8.65
N ARG A 212 -13.45 -10.41 -8.86
CA ARG A 212 -14.14 -10.91 -10.06
C ARG A 212 -15.52 -10.27 -10.23
N TYR A 213 -16.20 -10.00 -9.11
CA TYR A 213 -17.49 -9.34 -9.12
C TYR A 213 -17.41 -7.88 -9.58
N LEU A 214 -16.37 -7.16 -9.17
CA LEU A 214 -16.21 -5.71 -9.42
C LEU A 214 -15.42 -5.38 -10.69
N TYR A 215 -14.48 -6.22 -11.09
CA TYR A 215 -13.37 -5.88 -11.99
C TYR A 215 -13.79 -5.29 -13.34
N GLU A 216 -14.70 -5.95 -14.06
CA GLU A 216 -15.13 -5.48 -15.39
C GLU A 216 -15.84 -4.12 -15.31
N ASP A 217 -16.75 -3.97 -14.33
CA ASP A 217 -17.45 -2.70 -14.10
C ASP A 217 -16.46 -1.60 -13.72
N TYR A 218 -15.51 -1.93 -12.83
CA TYR A 218 -14.48 -1.01 -12.39
C TYR A 218 -13.64 -0.49 -13.56
N LEU A 219 -13.12 -1.37 -14.41
CA LEU A 219 -12.30 -0.96 -15.56
C LEU A 219 -13.07 -0.03 -16.50
N GLU A 220 -14.32 -0.37 -16.80
CA GLU A 220 -15.15 0.41 -17.71
C GLU A 220 -15.53 1.78 -17.12
N ILE A 221 -15.87 1.83 -15.82
CA ILE A 221 -16.15 3.09 -15.12
C ILE A 221 -14.91 3.98 -15.14
N ILE A 222 -13.73 3.46 -14.78
CA ILE A 222 -12.50 4.23 -14.80
C ILE A 222 -12.17 4.72 -16.20
N HIS A 223 -12.29 3.87 -17.21
CA HIS A 223 -12.05 4.24 -18.60
C HIS A 223 -12.95 5.41 -19.03
N VAL A 224 -14.26 5.26 -18.87
CA VAL A 224 -15.24 6.26 -19.30
C VAL A 224 -15.02 7.61 -18.61
N HIS A 225 -14.78 7.61 -17.31
CA HIS A 225 -14.69 8.85 -16.54
C HIS A 225 -13.29 9.48 -16.52
N SER A 226 -12.23 8.75 -16.89
CA SER A 226 -10.86 9.29 -16.95
C SER A 226 -10.71 10.43 -17.97
N TYR A 227 -11.53 10.45 -19.03
CA TYR A 227 -11.47 11.46 -20.08
C TYR A 227 -12.09 12.82 -19.69
N ASN A 228 -12.87 12.86 -18.61
CA ASN A 228 -13.64 14.06 -18.27
C ASN A 228 -13.59 14.43 -16.78
N VAL A 229 -12.42 14.30 -16.18
CA VAL A 229 -12.19 14.53 -14.73
C VAL A 229 -12.60 15.95 -14.31
N MET A 230 -12.41 16.93 -15.18
CA MET A 230 -12.78 18.33 -14.92
C MET A 230 -14.28 18.55 -14.69
N SER A 231 -15.13 17.65 -15.17
CA SER A 231 -16.59 17.74 -15.03
C SER A 231 -17.14 16.95 -13.84
N TRP A 232 -16.31 16.31 -13.06
CA TRP A 232 -16.78 15.51 -11.92
C TRP A 232 -17.41 16.42 -10.86
N ASN A 233 -18.65 16.09 -10.51
CA ASN A 233 -19.26 16.66 -9.31
C ASN A 233 -18.79 15.90 -8.06
N LYS A 234 -19.16 16.39 -6.88
CA LYS A 234 -18.76 15.80 -5.59
C LYS A 234 -19.25 14.36 -5.43
N GLU A 235 -20.45 14.05 -5.91
CA GLU A 235 -21.06 12.74 -5.81
C GLU A 235 -20.31 11.71 -6.66
N LEU A 236 -20.02 12.05 -7.93
CA LEU A 236 -19.25 11.20 -8.82
C LEU A 236 -17.82 10.97 -8.30
N LEU A 237 -17.15 12.06 -7.88
CA LEU A 237 -15.82 11.96 -7.26
C LEU A 237 -15.83 10.98 -6.08
N GLY A 238 -16.82 11.11 -5.18
CA GLY A 238 -16.95 10.21 -4.03
C GLY A 238 -17.18 8.76 -4.43
N CYS A 239 -18.03 8.50 -5.43
CA CYS A 239 -18.26 7.14 -5.94
C CYS A 239 -16.98 6.53 -6.53
N ILE A 240 -16.29 7.27 -7.40
CA ILE A 240 -15.07 6.78 -8.05
C ILE A 240 -13.96 6.58 -7.01
N ALA A 241 -13.76 7.52 -6.10
CA ALA A 241 -12.74 7.42 -5.05
C ALA A 241 -12.93 6.15 -4.19
N GLN A 242 -14.17 5.84 -3.82
CA GLN A 242 -14.44 4.67 -3.00
C GLN A 242 -14.38 3.33 -3.77
N LEU A 243 -14.74 3.33 -5.05
CA LEU A 243 -14.54 2.16 -5.92
C LEU A 243 -13.06 1.88 -6.16
N VAL A 244 -12.27 2.91 -6.44
CA VAL A 244 -10.81 2.81 -6.59
C VAL A 244 -10.20 2.34 -5.27
N GLY A 245 -10.62 2.92 -4.13
CA GLY A 245 -10.17 2.51 -2.80
C GLY A 245 -10.41 1.03 -2.55
N LEU A 246 -11.61 0.56 -2.80
CA LEU A 246 -11.98 -0.85 -2.62
C LEU A 246 -11.16 -1.77 -3.55
N MET A 247 -11.02 -1.43 -4.83
CA MET A 247 -10.20 -2.19 -5.76
C MET A 247 -8.74 -2.23 -5.32
N GLY A 248 -8.19 -1.11 -4.87
CA GLY A 248 -6.82 -1.01 -4.39
C GLY A 248 -6.53 -1.92 -3.20
N VAL A 249 -7.41 -1.95 -2.19
CA VAL A 249 -7.24 -2.81 -1.02
C VAL A 249 -7.37 -4.29 -1.38
N LEU A 250 -8.28 -4.63 -2.29
CA LEU A 250 -8.44 -5.99 -2.79
C LEU A 250 -7.19 -6.45 -3.57
N CYS A 251 -6.65 -5.59 -4.42
CA CYS A 251 -5.39 -5.85 -5.16
C CYS A 251 -4.20 -5.98 -4.21
N TRP A 252 -4.13 -5.18 -3.17
CA TRP A 252 -3.09 -5.27 -2.13
C TRP A 252 -3.18 -6.59 -1.37
N TRP A 253 -4.37 -7.04 -1.02
CA TRP A 253 -4.58 -8.31 -0.35
C TRP A 253 -4.12 -9.49 -1.21
N ASP A 254 -4.53 -9.53 -2.47
CA ASP A 254 -4.09 -10.54 -3.41
C ASP A 254 -2.59 -10.43 -3.73
N GLY A 255 -2.02 -9.24 -3.62
CA GLY A 255 -0.59 -8.98 -3.86
C GLY A 255 0.37 -9.83 -3.03
N GLN A 256 -0.06 -10.36 -1.89
CA GLN A 256 0.72 -11.33 -1.10
C GLN A 256 0.73 -12.72 -1.76
N GLN A 257 -0.35 -13.14 -2.40
CA GLN A 257 -0.46 -14.41 -3.14
C GLN A 257 -0.27 -14.24 -4.66
N ARG A 258 -0.48 -13.02 -5.19
CA ARG A 258 -0.24 -12.58 -6.58
C ARG A 258 -0.90 -13.41 -7.68
N THR A 259 -1.86 -14.26 -7.35
CA THR A 259 -2.43 -15.23 -8.29
C THR A 259 -3.52 -14.58 -9.15
N GLN A 260 -4.37 -13.78 -8.56
CA GLN A 260 -5.52 -13.18 -9.23
C GLN A 260 -5.15 -11.93 -10.03
N LEU A 261 -4.24 -11.10 -9.52
CA LEU A 261 -3.72 -9.96 -10.26
C LEU A 261 -3.12 -10.36 -11.61
N LYS A 262 -2.44 -11.52 -11.67
CA LYS A 262 -1.95 -12.07 -12.94
C LYS A 262 -3.08 -12.46 -13.89
N ILE A 263 -4.22 -12.91 -13.39
CA ILE A 263 -5.39 -13.28 -14.20
C ILE A 263 -6.09 -12.00 -14.69
N LEU A 264 -6.29 -11.02 -13.81
CA LEU A 264 -6.97 -9.76 -14.13
C LEU A 264 -6.18 -8.93 -15.15
N PHE A 265 -4.88 -8.82 -14.95
CA PHE A 265 -3.96 -8.11 -15.85
C PHE A 265 -3.20 -9.07 -16.79
N SER A 266 -3.85 -10.17 -17.21
CA SER A 266 -3.24 -11.17 -18.09
C SER A 266 -2.97 -10.64 -19.49
N LYS A 267 -3.70 -9.63 -19.94
CA LYS A 267 -3.52 -8.97 -21.23
C LYS A 267 -2.75 -7.66 -21.04
N GLU A 268 -1.54 -7.59 -21.59
CA GLU A 268 -0.67 -6.43 -21.52
C GLU A 268 -1.39 -5.13 -21.95
N GLN A 269 -2.12 -5.18 -23.08
CA GLN A 269 -2.85 -4.02 -23.59
C GLN A 269 -3.89 -3.49 -22.58
N THR A 270 -4.70 -4.35 -21.98
CA THR A 270 -5.68 -3.94 -20.97
C THR A 270 -5.01 -3.30 -19.76
N THR A 271 -3.83 -3.80 -19.37
CA THR A 271 -3.04 -3.24 -18.28
C THR A 271 -2.50 -1.86 -18.64
N CYS A 272 -1.96 -1.70 -19.85
CA CYS A 272 -1.47 -0.41 -20.34
C CYS A 272 -2.59 0.63 -20.41
N ASP A 273 -3.74 0.27 -20.99
CA ASP A 273 -4.91 1.14 -21.08
C ASP A 273 -5.37 1.59 -19.68
N HIS A 274 -5.39 0.67 -18.72
CA HIS A 274 -5.77 0.98 -17.34
C HIS A 274 -4.76 1.92 -16.65
N VAL A 275 -3.46 1.71 -16.85
CA VAL A 275 -2.41 2.62 -16.34
C VAL A 275 -2.59 4.03 -16.92
N GLU A 276 -2.88 4.14 -18.22
CA GLU A 276 -3.14 5.44 -18.85
C GLU A 276 -4.39 6.12 -18.30
N ASP A 277 -5.48 5.36 -18.08
CA ASP A 277 -6.72 5.87 -17.50
C ASP A 277 -6.50 6.41 -16.08
N LEU A 278 -5.84 5.63 -15.23
CA LEU A 278 -5.49 6.07 -13.87
C LEU A 278 -4.58 7.30 -13.88
N THR A 279 -3.61 7.34 -14.81
CA THR A 279 -2.71 8.48 -14.95
C THR A 279 -3.47 9.74 -15.37
N ARG A 280 -4.45 9.64 -16.30
CA ARG A 280 -5.32 10.78 -16.67
C ARG A 280 -6.06 11.35 -15.47
N ILE A 281 -6.54 10.49 -14.57
CA ILE A 281 -7.25 10.96 -13.37
C ILE A 281 -6.29 11.74 -12.45
N ILE A 282 -5.12 11.20 -12.15
CA ILE A 282 -4.17 11.88 -11.26
C ILE A 282 -3.47 13.07 -11.91
N ALA A 283 -3.53 13.22 -13.24
CA ALA A 283 -3.02 14.40 -13.94
C ALA A 283 -3.87 15.67 -13.67
N HIS A 284 -5.03 15.55 -13.05
CA HIS A 284 -5.87 16.68 -12.69
C HIS A 284 -5.25 17.49 -11.53
N THR A 285 -4.48 18.51 -11.89
CA THR A 285 -3.67 19.33 -10.94
C THR A 285 -4.46 19.95 -9.78
N PRO A 286 -5.75 20.33 -9.89
CA PRO A 286 -6.53 20.79 -8.75
C PRO A 286 -6.58 19.78 -7.59
N PHE A 287 -6.47 18.48 -7.86
CA PHE A 287 -6.45 17.46 -6.81
C PHE A 287 -5.23 17.56 -5.89
N TYR A 288 -4.07 17.98 -6.40
CA TYR A 288 -2.83 18.08 -5.59
C TYR A 288 -3.00 18.98 -4.37
N LYS A 289 -3.69 20.13 -4.57
CA LYS A 289 -3.98 21.10 -3.51
C LYS A 289 -5.14 20.69 -2.59
N GLN A 290 -5.90 19.68 -2.98
CA GLN A 290 -7.02 19.15 -2.20
C GLN A 290 -6.64 17.93 -1.37
N THR A 291 -5.45 17.34 -1.60
CA THR A 291 -4.92 16.30 -0.71
C THR A 291 -4.64 16.92 0.66
N LYS A 292 -4.98 16.19 1.73
CA LYS A 292 -4.80 16.64 3.10
C LYS A 292 -3.79 15.75 3.81
N SER A 293 -3.13 16.31 4.83
CA SER A 293 -2.19 15.56 5.69
C SER A 293 -2.85 14.42 6.45
N VAL A 294 -4.18 14.46 6.60
CA VAL A 294 -4.99 13.38 7.14
C VAL A 294 -5.85 12.86 6.01
N ARG A 295 -6.02 11.54 5.89
CA ARG A 295 -6.81 10.85 4.85
C ARG A 295 -8.31 11.13 4.97
N SER A 296 -8.67 12.41 5.03
CA SER A 296 -10.00 12.89 5.43
C SER A 296 -10.90 13.27 4.28
N ASN A 297 -10.53 13.01 3.02
CA ASN A 297 -11.37 13.32 1.87
C ASN A 297 -11.20 12.36 0.70
N ASP A 298 -12.22 12.34 -0.15
CA ASP A 298 -12.27 11.46 -1.32
C ASP A 298 -11.09 11.66 -2.28
N VAL A 299 -10.58 12.90 -2.41
CA VAL A 299 -9.41 13.21 -3.27
C VAL A 299 -8.14 12.54 -2.74
N THR A 300 -7.88 12.61 -1.44
CA THR A 300 -6.69 11.98 -0.85
C THR A 300 -6.74 10.45 -1.00
N ILE A 301 -7.90 9.84 -0.72
CA ILE A 301 -8.12 8.40 -0.91
C ILE A 301 -7.89 8.01 -2.37
N LEU A 302 -8.46 8.78 -3.31
CA LEU A 302 -8.32 8.53 -4.75
C LEU A 302 -6.85 8.56 -5.19
N MET A 303 -6.14 9.64 -4.85
CA MET A 303 -4.75 9.84 -5.25
C MET A 303 -3.81 8.78 -4.68
N ASP A 304 -3.91 8.54 -3.37
CA ASP A 304 -3.11 7.52 -2.67
C ASP A 304 -3.35 6.13 -3.25
N THR A 305 -4.63 5.78 -3.44
CA THR A 305 -4.98 4.43 -3.92
C THR A 305 -4.62 4.21 -5.38
N ILE A 306 -4.75 5.22 -6.25
CA ILE A 306 -4.29 5.10 -7.65
C ILE A 306 -2.78 4.82 -7.68
N LEU A 307 -1.98 5.58 -6.94
CA LEU A 307 -0.53 5.36 -6.91
C LEU A 307 -0.18 3.99 -6.35
N MET A 308 -0.91 3.51 -5.34
CA MET A 308 -0.75 2.16 -4.79
C MET A 308 -1.09 1.08 -5.83
N ILE A 309 -2.18 1.22 -6.60
CA ILE A 309 -2.53 0.29 -7.68
C ILE A 309 -1.45 0.28 -8.75
N LEU A 310 -0.98 1.44 -9.21
CA LEU A 310 0.11 1.55 -10.18
C LEU A 310 1.39 0.89 -9.68
N TYR A 311 1.74 1.07 -8.40
CA TYR A 311 2.89 0.42 -7.76
C TYR A 311 2.75 -1.11 -7.77
N VAL A 312 1.58 -1.65 -7.41
CA VAL A 312 1.32 -3.09 -7.43
C VAL A 312 1.39 -3.65 -8.87
N ILE A 313 0.86 -2.92 -9.84
CA ILE A 313 0.93 -3.30 -11.25
C ILE A 313 2.39 -3.37 -11.72
N VAL A 314 3.21 -2.37 -11.43
CA VAL A 314 4.65 -2.36 -11.77
C VAL A 314 5.39 -3.54 -11.14
N GLN A 315 5.08 -3.89 -9.89
CA GLN A 315 5.71 -5.03 -9.22
C GLN A 315 5.27 -6.39 -9.75
N THR A 316 4.06 -6.50 -10.30
CA THR A 316 3.47 -7.79 -10.69
C THR A 316 3.46 -8.03 -12.19
N GLN A 317 3.51 -6.98 -13.00
CA GLN A 317 3.46 -7.02 -14.46
C GLN A 317 4.78 -6.48 -15.06
N ASN A 318 5.13 -6.95 -16.24
CA ASN A 318 6.35 -6.51 -16.92
C ASN A 318 6.10 -5.26 -17.77
N ILE A 319 5.56 -4.22 -17.19
CA ILE A 319 5.22 -2.99 -17.91
C ILE A 319 6.07 -1.77 -17.54
N ASN A 320 7.19 -1.98 -16.88
CA ASN A 320 8.13 -0.89 -16.53
C ASN A 320 8.57 -0.09 -17.76
N TRP A 321 8.61 -0.72 -18.93
CA TRP A 321 8.89 -0.08 -20.21
C TRP A 321 7.89 1.07 -20.52
N LEU A 322 6.61 0.93 -20.13
CA LEU A 322 5.61 1.96 -20.37
C LEU A 322 5.94 3.25 -19.59
N PHE A 323 6.34 3.12 -18.32
CA PHE A 323 6.74 4.26 -17.50
C PHE A 323 8.06 4.90 -17.99
N ARG A 324 8.96 4.11 -18.56
CA ARG A 324 10.23 4.60 -19.11
C ARG A 324 10.06 5.30 -20.44
N SER A 325 9.17 4.82 -21.31
CA SER A 325 8.98 5.35 -22.66
C SER A 325 7.92 6.45 -22.74
N ASN A 326 6.88 6.39 -21.91
CA ASN A 326 5.79 7.37 -21.92
C ASN A 326 6.10 8.54 -20.96
N THR A 327 6.53 9.67 -21.54
CA THR A 327 6.89 10.88 -20.78
C THR A 327 5.70 11.43 -20.01
N THR A 328 4.50 11.39 -20.57
CA THR A 328 3.28 11.93 -19.92
C THR A 328 2.97 11.20 -18.61
N ILE A 329 3.03 9.85 -18.61
CA ILE A 329 2.82 9.04 -17.40
C ILE A 329 3.86 9.42 -16.35
N ARG A 330 5.13 9.40 -16.74
CA ARG A 330 6.26 9.68 -15.85
C ARG A 330 6.17 11.08 -15.24
N ASP A 331 6.01 12.11 -16.09
CA ASP A 331 5.99 13.51 -15.65
C ASP A 331 4.76 13.80 -14.77
N THR A 332 3.64 13.12 -15.00
CA THR A 332 2.46 13.18 -14.12
C THR A 332 2.79 12.64 -12.73
N ILE A 333 3.41 11.45 -12.63
CA ILE A 333 3.75 10.86 -11.33
C ILE A 333 4.76 11.73 -10.58
N ILE A 334 5.76 12.28 -11.28
CA ILE A 334 6.71 13.24 -10.69
C ILE A 334 5.98 14.44 -10.12
N SER A 335 5.10 15.05 -10.93
CA SER A 335 4.33 16.24 -10.52
C SER A 335 3.45 15.98 -9.30
N VAL A 336 2.82 14.81 -9.23
CA VAL A 336 2.03 14.39 -8.05
C VAL A 336 2.92 14.24 -6.83
N SER A 337 4.08 13.56 -6.98
CA SER A 337 5.00 13.28 -5.86
C SER A 337 5.61 14.56 -5.27
N GLU A 338 5.78 15.61 -6.09
CA GLU A 338 6.38 16.87 -5.67
C GLU A 338 5.34 17.90 -5.17
N ALA A 339 4.11 17.84 -5.68
CA ALA A 339 3.10 18.89 -5.46
C ALA A 339 1.94 18.51 -4.55
N ALA A 340 1.74 17.22 -4.23
CA ALA A 340 0.70 16.80 -3.31
C ALA A 340 0.99 17.26 -1.88
N LEU A 341 -0.05 17.65 -1.16
CA LEU A 341 0.08 18.10 0.24
C LEU A 341 0.08 16.94 1.24
N ASN A 342 -0.24 15.73 0.80
CA ASN A 342 -0.26 14.54 1.64
C ASN A 342 1.04 13.74 1.47
N ASP A 343 1.74 13.49 2.58
CA ASP A 343 3.03 12.80 2.57
C ASP A 343 2.94 11.34 2.08
N GLU A 344 1.81 10.65 2.33
CA GLU A 344 1.62 9.27 1.87
C GLU A 344 1.46 9.21 0.35
N VAL A 345 0.74 10.17 -0.23
CA VAL A 345 0.63 10.34 -1.69
C VAL A 345 2.01 10.58 -2.30
N CYS A 346 2.81 11.49 -1.71
CA CYS A 346 4.19 11.72 -2.15
C CYS A 346 5.05 10.46 -2.04
N LEU A 347 4.95 9.76 -0.91
CA LEU A 347 5.68 8.53 -0.63
C LEU A 347 5.35 7.43 -1.66
N CYS A 348 4.07 7.18 -1.92
CA CYS A 348 3.63 6.21 -2.91
C CYS A 348 4.13 6.55 -4.32
N GLY A 349 4.10 7.83 -4.70
CA GLY A 349 4.61 8.29 -5.97
C GLY A 349 6.12 8.07 -6.12
N TYR A 350 6.90 8.40 -5.12
CA TYR A 350 8.34 8.15 -5.12
C TYR A 350 8.69 6.65 -5.11
N CYS A 351 7.95 5.83 -4.38
CA CYS A 351 8.12 4.37 -4.43
C CYS A 351 7.85 3.84 -5.85
N LEU A 352 6.79 4.33 -6.49
CA LEU A 352 6.44 3.95 -7.85
C LEU A 352 7.54 4.34 -8.85
N LEU A 353 8.06 5.56 -8.76
CA LEU A 353 9.15 6.03 -9.63
C LEU A 353 10.42 5.19 -9.43
N GLY A 354 10.79 4.91 -8.18
CA GLY A 354 11.96 4.09 -7.88
C GLY A 354 11.86 2.65 -8.37
N GLU A 355 10.65 2.08 -8.39
CA GLU A 355 10.42 0.72 -8.90
C GLU A 355 10.33 0.68 -10.43
N ALA A 356 9.66 1.67 -11.04
CA ALA A 356 9.38 1.70 -12.47
C ALA A 356 10.56 2.17 -13.31
N LEU A 357 11.33 3.16 -12.81
CA LEU A 357 12.43 3.78 -13.57
C LEU A 357 13.75 3.03 -13.32
N GLY A 358 14.61 2.99 -14.33
CA GLY A 358 15.98 2.52 -14.18
C GLY A 358 16.89 3.62 -13.63
N ASP A 359 18.09 3.23 -13.18
CA ASP A 359 19.08 4.13 -12.58
C ASP A 359 19.45 5.31 -13.47
N ASP A 360 19.61 5.08 -14.78
CA ASP A 360 19.94 6.13 -15.74
C ASP A 360 18.88 7.23 -15.78
N LEU A 361 17.59 6.85 -15.86
CA LEU A 361 16.49 7.81 -15.88
C LEU A 361 16.33 8.54 -14.54
N LEU A 362 16.50 7.85 -13.41
CA LEU A 362 16.47 8.51 -12.10
C LEU A 362 17.57 9.55 -11.95
N LYS A 363 18.76 9.26 -12.47
CA LYS A 363 19.91 10.18 -12.48
C LYS A 363 19.68 11.35 -13.43
N ASP A 364 19.23 11.09 -14.65
CA ASP A 364 19.02 12.12 -15.69
C ASP A 364 17.93 13.11 -15.26
N LEU A 365 16.87 12.64 -14.60
CA LEU A 365 15.79 13.47 -14.08
C LEU A 365 16.14 14.17 -12.76
N LYS A 366 17.30 13.86 -12.15
CA LYS A 366 17.73 14.38 -10.84
C LYS A 366 16.73 14.12 -9.69
N ILE A 367 15.94 13.07 -9.84
CA ILE A 367 14.89 12.71 -8.87
C ILE A 367 15.48 11.88 -7.73
N ALA A 368 16.56 11.14 -7.98
CA ALA A 368 17.16 10.25 -7.00
C ALA A 368 17.53 10.97 -5.69
N ASP A 369 18.05 12.19 -5.79
CA ASP A 369 18.41 13.00 -4.62
C ASP A 369 17.17 13.37 -3.81
N ASN A 370 16.10 13.83 -4.47
CA ASN A 370 14.85 14.20 -3.81
C ASN A 370 14.19 13.00 -3.12
N ILE A 371 14.14 11.85 -3.81
CA ILE A 371 13.60 10.60 -3.26
C ILE A 371 14.41 10.19 -2.02
N SER A 372 15.73 10.14 -2.12
CA SER A 372 16.59 9.73 -1.02
C SER A 372 16.44 10.65 0.18
N ASP A 373 16.55 11.96 -0.03
CA ASP A 373 16.44 12.93 1.05
C ASP A 373 15.08 12.90 1.72
N TYR A 374 14.03 12.75 0.94
CA TYR A 374 12.66 12.63 1.45
C TYR A 374 12.53 11.43 2.40
N PHE A 375 12.90 10.22 1.93
CA PHE A 375 12.83 9.02 2.76
C PHE A 375 13.75 9.06 3.98
N LEU A 376 15.01 9.47 3.81
CA LEU A 376 15.99 9.49 4.88
C LEU A 376 15.60 10.45 6.01
N ASN A 377 14.99 11.59 5.67
CA ASN A 377 14.48 12.54 6.66
C ASN A 377 13.27 11.98 7.40
N MET A 378 12.30 11.38 6.68
CA MET A 378 11.13 10.77 7.31
C MET A 378 11.51 9.60 8.23
N ILE A 379 12.45 8.76 7.81
CA ILE A 379 12.98 7.65 8.63
C ILE A 379 13.61 8.17 9.89
N GLN A 380 14.45 9.21 9.80
CA GLN A 380 15.09 9.81 10.97
C GLN A 380 14.09 10.45 11.93
N GLU A 381 13.13 11.23 11.41
CA GLU A 381 12.09 11.83 12.24
C GLU A 381 11.22 10.76 12.92
N ALA A 382 10.84 9.70 12.18
CA ALA A 382 10.09 8.58 12.75
C ALA A 382 10.87 7.86 13.85
N TRP A 383 12.20 7.67 13.69
CA TRP A 383 13.05 7.05 14.70
C TRP A 383 13.18 7.90 15.97
N ASN A 384 13.32 9.22 15.80
CA ASN A 384 13.40 10.16 16.91
C ASN A 384 12.07 10.34 17.66
N ASN A 385 10.96 9.90 17.08
CA ASN A 385 9.65 9.97 17.70
C ASN A 385 9.41 8.75 18.61
N SER A 386 8.97 8.98 19.84
CA SER A 386 8.68 7.93 20.82
C SER A 386 7.64 6.89 20.36
N SER A 387 6.79 7.24 19.39
CA SER A 387 5.81 6.34 18.79
C SER A 387 6.33 5.58 17.57
N ASN A 388 7.59 5.77 17.17
CA ASN A 388 8.19 5.23 15.94
C ASN A 388 7.34 5.52 14.68
N LYS A 389 6.87 6.76 14.55
CA LYS A 389 6.05 7.21 13.41
C LYS A 389 6.52 8.58 12.91
N TYR A 390 6.47 8.75 11.61
CA TYR A 390 6.48 10.07 10.97
C TYR A 390 5.03 10.47 10.69
N LYS A 391 4.49 11.43 11.43
CA LYS A 391 3.05 11.76 11.38
C LYS A 391 2.23 10.46 11.58
N PRO A 392 1.27 10.08 10.70
CA PRO A 392 0.57 8.81 10.83
C PRO A 392 1.36 7.60 10.33
N ILE A 393 2.46 7.78 9.59
CA ILE A 393 3.18 6.73 8.86
C ILE A 393 4.13 5.97 9.81
N PRO A 394 3.93 4.67 10.05
CA PRO A 394 4.84 3.87 10.86
C PRO A 394 6.23 3.74 10.22
N LEU A 395 7.28 3.74 11.04
CA LEU A 395 8.66 3.58 10.59
C LEU A 395 8.85 2.29 9.75
N GLU A 396 8.18 1.21 10.11
CA GLU A 396 8.25 -0.04 9.35
C GLU A 396 7.81 0.12 7.89
N TYR A 397 6.79 0.93 7.60
CA TYR A 397 6.35 1.19 6.22
C TYR A 397 7.38 2.03 5.45
N LEU A 398 7.99 3.01 6.10
CA LEU A 398 9.08 3.80 5.51
C LEU A 398 10.27 2.91 5.15
N LEU A 399 10.66 2.00 6.04
CA LEU A 399 11.76 1.07 5.80
C LEU A 399 11.45 0.09 4.66
N ARG A 400 10.21 -0.42 4.56
CA ARG A 400 9.79 -1.27 3.44
C ARG A 400 9.82 -0.53 2.10
N GLY A 401 9.36 0.72 2.06
CA GLY A 401 9.45 1.57 0.87
C GLY A 401 10.92 1.82 0.48
N PHE A 402 11.77 2.16 1.44
CA PHE A 402 13.18 2.40 1.19
C PHE A 402 13.95 1.13 0.79
N GLN A 403 13.53 -0.06 1.24
CA GLN A 403 14.13 -1.34 0.83
C GLN A 403 14.07 -1.55 -0.70
N ALA A 404 12.95 -1.21 -1.33
CA ALA A 404 12.83 -1.29 -2.79
C ALA A 404 13.79 -0.31 -3.49
N LEU A 405 13.88 0.92 -2.97
CA LEU A 405 14.71 2.00 -3.50
C LEU A 405 16.21 1.76 -3.29
N SER A 406 16.61 1.15 -2.18
CA SER A 406 18.02 0.92 -1.81
C SER A 406 18.82 0.09 -2.82
N LYS A 407 18.15 -0.55 -3.77
CA LYS A 407 18.76 -1.32 -4.86
C LYS A 407 19.25 -0.47 -6.04
N ASN A 408 18.83 0.79 -6.11
CA ASN A 408 19.23 1.72 -7.16
C ASN A 408 20.55 2.40 -6.83
N ASP A 409 21.49 2.42 -7.79
CA ASP A 409 22.84 2.94 -7.58
C ASP A 409 22.85 4.44 -7.24
N SER A 410 21.97 5.24 -7.87
CA SER A 410 21.84 6.67 -7.56
C SER A 410 21.34 6.91 -6.14
N ILE A 411 20.40 6.09 -5.66
CA ILE A 411 19.89 6.13 -4.28
C ILE A 411 20.99 5.72 -3.29
N GLN A 412 21.78 4.68 -3.62
CA GLN A 412 22.93 4.25 -2.80
C GLN A 412 23.97 5.36 -2.67
N GLN A 413 24.33 6.00 -3.79
CA GLN A 413 25.30 7.10 -3.79
C GLN A 413 24.82 8.29 -2.95
N ARG A 414 23.55 8.67 -3.07
CA ARG A 414 22.97 9.74 -2.24
C ARG A 414 22.93 9.35 -0.78
N THR A 415 22.56 8.10 -0.45
CA THR A 415 22.57 7.57 0.91
C THR A 415 23.98 7.60 1.51
N ALA A 416 25.00 7.23 0.73
CA ALA A 416 26.41 7.30 1.13
C ALA A 416 26.82 8.72 1.57
N SER A 417 26.42 9.73 0.79
CA SER A 417 26.76 11.14 1.06
C SER A 417 25.94 11.77 2.19
N SER A 418 24.80 11.17 2.59
CA SER A 418 23.91 11.71 3.62
C SER A 418 24.34 11.44 5.06
N ASN A 419 25.38 10.62 5.26
CA ASN A 419 25.89 10.18 6.57
C ASN A 419 24.80 9.51 7.47
N LYS A 420 23.87 8.74 6.86
CA LYS A 420 22.77 8.04 7.55
C LYS A 420 23.07 6.57 7.88
N ILE A 421 24.21 6.04 7.43
CA ILE A 421 24.57 4.63 7.71
C ILE A 421 24.66 4.31 9.20
N PRO A 422 25.23 5.19 10.08
CA PRO A 422 25.20 4.93 11.53
C PRO A 422 23.78 4.80 12.10
N LEU A 423 22.83 5.60 11.60
CA LEU A 423 21.42 5.52 11.98
C LEU A 423 20.82 4.14 11.60
N PHE A 424 21.10 3.64 10.41
CA PHE A 424 20.62 2.32 9.98
C PHE A 424 21.22 1.18 10.80
N ILE A 425 22.50 1.29 11.19
CA ILE A 425 23.14 0.34 12.08
C ILE A 425 22.44 0.32 13.46
N GLU A 426 22.17 1.48 14.04
CA GLU A 426 21.48 1.61 15.32
C GLU A 426 20.07 0.99 15.25
N MET A 427 19.29 1.37 14.26
CA MET A 427 17.92 0.85 14.08
C MET A 427 17.87 -0.65 13.80
N SER A 428 18.95 -1.26 13.26
CA SER A 428 19.00 -2.69 12.92
C SER A 428 18.82 -3.63 14.13
N GLU A 429 18.94 -3.11 15.34
CA GLU A 429 18.69 -3.86 16.56
C GLU A 429 17.19 -4.15 16.77
N GLN A 430 16.34 -3.24 16.34
CA GLN A 430 14.89 -3.34 16.49
C GLN A 430 14.18 -3.78 15.19
N TYR A 431 14.75 -3.44 14.02
CA TYR A 431 14.14 -3.67 12.71
C TYR A 431 15.01 -4.56 11.81
N PRO A 432 14.76 -5.88 11.80
CA PRO A 432 15.55 -6.83 10.99
C PRO A 432 15.60 -6.53 9.48
N ILE A 433 14.58 -5.86 8.93
CA ILE A 433 14.53 -5.43 7.51
C ILE A 433 15.74 -4.58 7.12
N LEU A 434 16.37 -3.91 8.09
CA LEU A 434 17.55 -3.08 7.83
C LEU A 434 18.77 -3.88 7.40
N TYR A 435 18.88 -5.16 7.75
CA TYR A 435 19.95 -5.99 7.21
C TYR A 435 19.80 -6.19 5.70
N ASP A 436 18.59 -6.36 5.17
CA ASP A 436 18.35 -6.41 3.73
C ASP A 436 18.67 -5.07 3.04
N ILE A 437 18.29 -3.95 3.68
CA ILE A 437 18.61 -2.60 3.19
C ILE A 437 20.13 -2.38 3.19
N ILE A 438 20.81 -2.69 4.28
CA ILE A 438 22.27 -2.56 4.39
C ILE A 438 22.97 -3.46 3.36
N TRP A 439 22.46 -4.68 3.13
CA TRP A 439 23.00 -5.52 2.08
C TRP A 439 22.87 -4.89 0.71
N ALA A 440 21.68 -4.38 0.35
CA ALA A 440 21.48 -3.67 -0.91
C ALA A 440 22.40 -2.44 -1.04
N LEU A 441 22.57 -1.68 0.04
CA LEU A 441 23.45 -0.50 0.09
C LEU A 441 24.94 -0.87 0.04
N SER A 442 25.33 -2.04 0.52
CA SER A 442 26.73 -2.49 0.59
C SER A 442 27.36 -2.80 -0.79
N PHE A 443 26.60 -2.67 -1.90
CA PHE A 443 27.18 -2.66 -3.24
C PHE A 443 27.88 -1.34 -3.56
N ASN A 444 27.60 -0.25 -2.83
CA ASN A 444 28.28 1.03 -2.98
C ASN A 444 29.58 1.09 -2.16
N HIS A 445 30.68 1.48 -2.80
CA HIS A 445 32.03 1.50 -2.21
C HIS A 445 32.13 2.43 -0.99
N ASP A 446 31.52 3.61 -1.03
CA ASP A 446 31.62 4.59 0.06
C ASP A 446 30.86 4.08 1.29
N ILE A 447 29.73 3.39 1.07
CA ILE A 447 28.98 2.73 2.14
C ILE A 447 29.77 1.57 2.73
N GLN A 448 30.49 0.79 1.90
CA GLN A 448 31.37 -0.27 2.40
C GLN A 448 32.42 0.29 3.38
N GLN A 449 33.03 1.43 3.04
CA GLN A 449 34.00 2.07 3.93
C GLN A 449 33.35 2.51 5.25
N GLN A 450 32.17 3.10 5.21
CA GLN A 450 31.43 3.50 6.41
C GLN A 450 31.08 2.28 7.30
N LEU A 451 30.62 1.18 6.71
CA LEU A 451 30.30 -0.04 7.43
C LEU A 451 31.55 -0.67 8.06
N ARG A 452 32.67 -0.75 7.32
CA ARG A 452 33.95 -1.30 7.84
C ARG A 452 34.53 -0.47 8.99
N SER A 453 34.29 0.84 9.01
CA SER A 453 34.75 1.70 10.09
C SER A 453 34.05 1.43 11.43
N ASN A 454 32.89 0.75 11.42
CA ASN A 454 32.14 0.40 12.62
C ASN A 454 32.49 -1.03 13.09
N SER A 455 33.54 -1.15 13.94
CA SER A 455 34.05 -2.43 14.44
C SER A 455 33.01 -3.23 15.23
N SER A 456 32.12 -2.55 15.97
CA SER A 456 31.05 -3.20 16.74
C SER A 456 30.04 -3.88 15.78
N PHE A 457 29.64 -3.18 14.73
CA PHE A 457 28.74 -3.73 13.71
C PHE A 457 29.38 -4.89 12.96
N MET A 458 30.66 -4.79 12.59
CA MET A 458 31.42 -5.89 11.93
C MET A 458 31.45 -7.14 12.80
N SER A 459 31.71 -7.00 14.11
CA SER A 459 31.68 -8.10 15.06
C SER A 459 30.30 -8.73 15.17
N LYS A 460 29.25 -7.90 15.20
CA LYS A 460 27.86 -8.35 15.23
C LYS A 460 27.47 -9.13 13.96
N LEU A 461 27.86 -8.64 12.78
CA LEU A 461 27.62 -9.35 11.51
C LEU A 461 28.31 -10.72 11.51
N SER A 462 29.57 -10.79 11.93
CA SER A 462 30.31 -12.05 12.01
C SER A 462 29.67 -13.06 12.97
N HIS A 463 29.17 -12.60 14.11
CA HIS A 463 28.43 -13.44 15.07
C HIS A 463 27.10 -13.93 14.48
N LEU A 464 26.31 -13.05 13.83
CA LEU A 464 25.03 -13.42 13.22
C LEU A 464 25.21 -14.39 12.05
N ALA A 465 26.30 -14.26 11.29
CA ALA A 465 26.62 -15.16 10.20
C ALA A 465 26.96 -16.58 10.70
N GLN A 466 27.63 -16.69 11.87
CA GLN A 466 28.04 -17.99 12.44
C GLN A 466 26.95 -18.64 13.30
N GLN A 467 26.23 -17.89 14.10
CA GLN A 467 25.33 -18.37 15.14
C GLN A 467 23.88 -17.90 15.04
N GLY A 468 23.53 -17.14 14.01
CA GLY A 468 22.16 -16.66 13.81
C GLY A 468 21.15 -17.81 13.72
N GLY A 469 20.14 -17.84 14.62
CA GLY A 469 19.14 -18.91 14.69
C GLY A 469 18.19 -19.00 13.47
N ASN A 470 18.16 -17.95 12.61
CA ASN A 470 17.35 -17.87 11.41
C ASN A 470 18.26 -18.00 10.17
N GLU A 471 18.01 -19.02 9.35
CA GLU A 471 18.75 -19.27 8.11
C GLU A 471 18.74 -18.06 7.15
N GLN A 472 17.60 -17.36 7.04
CA GLN A 472 17.49 -16.16 6.23
C GLN A 472 18.44 -15.05 6.72
N MET A 473 18.50 -14.80 8.02
CA MET A 473 19.40 -13.81 8.61
C MET A 473 20.86 -14.16 8.38
N ARG A 474 21.23 -15.44 8.52
CA ARG A 474 22.60 -15.90 8.20
C ARG A 474 22.97 -15.64 6.75
N LYS A 475 22.07 -15.93 5.80
CA LYS A 475 22.28 -15.67 4.37
C LYS A 475 22.51 -14.18 4.12
N ILE A 476 21.68 -13.30 4.68
CA ILE A 476 21.79 -11.85 4.51
C ILE A 476 23.12 -11.34 5.08
N THR A 477 23.47 -11.75 6.30
CA THR A 477 24.72 -11.30 6.94
C THR A 477 25.98 -11.82 6.25
N HIS A 478 25.96 -13.04 5.72
CA HIS A 478 27.01 -13.52 4.82
C HIS A 478 27.12 -12.68 3.55
N GLY A 479 26.00 -12.29 2.93
CA GLY A 479 26.01 -11.42 1.75
C GLY A 479 26.59 -10.05 2.03
N ILE A 480 26.28 -9.45 3.19
CA ILE A 480 26.90 -8.18 3.61
C ILE A 480 28.41 -8.35 3.79
N LEU A 481 28.85 -9.34 4.60
CA LEU A 481 30.27 -9.60 4.84
C LEU A 481 31.02 -9.86 3.54
N TRP A 482 30.42 -10.60 2.60
CA TRP A 482 30.97 -10.84 1.28
C TRP A 482 31.27 -9.54 0.54
N ASN A 483 30.33 -8.60 0.49
CA ASN A 483 30.53 -7.29 -0.14
C ASN A 483 31.58 -6.43 0.61
N LEU A 484 31.77 -6.67 1.92
CA LEU A 484 32.72 -5.92 2.75
C LEU A 484 34.14 -6.53 2.76
N GLU A 485 34.35 -7.74 2.28
CA GLU A 485 35.69 -8.34 2.21
C GLU A 485 36.56 -7.58 1.18
N ILE A 486 37.69 -7.01 1.65
CA ILE A 486 38.54 -6.10 0.88
C ILE A 486 39.31 -6.82 -0.22
N ASN A 487 39.57 -8.13 -0.07
CA ASN A 487 40.45 -8.89 -0.94
C ASN A 487 39.83 -10.22 -1.37
N HIS A 488 38.89 -10.18 -2.32
CA HIS A 488 38.60 -11.39 -3.11
C HIS A 488 39.82 -11.82 -3.94
N GLN A 489 40.85 -10.95 -4.06
CA GLN A 489 42.14 -11.27 -4.71
C GLN A 489 43.05 -12.15 -3.85
N ASP A 490 42.91 -12.14 -2.51
CA ASP A 490 43.77 -12.87 -1.57
C ASP A 490 43.19 -14.21 -1.07
N ARG A 491 41.99 -14.58 -1.46
CA ARG A 491 41.65 -16.00 -1.47
C ARG A 491 42.53 -16.63 -2.54
N SER A 492 43.83 -16.69 -2.19
CA SER A 492 44.84 -17.37 -2.97
C SER A 492 44.22 -18.63 -3.55
N ILE A 493 44.04 -18.59 -4.83
CA ILE A 493 44.12 -19.75 -5.68
C ILE A 493 45.08 -20.71 -4.96
N SER A 494 44.54 -21.67 -4.24
CA SER A 494 45.26 -22.93 -4.10
C SER A 494 45.39 -23.39 -5.54
N GLN A 495 46.55 -23.04 -6.09
CA GLN A 495 47.02 -23.51 -7.37
C GLN A 495 47.14 -25.04 -7.29
N ASN A 496 46.05 -25.72 -7.40
CA ASN A 496 46.06 -27.12 -7.78
C ASN A 496 44.75 -27.42 -8.52
N THR A 497 44.98 -27.66 -9.79
CA THR A 497 44.07 -28.08 -10.87
C THR A 497 43.43 -26.97 -11.67
N ASN A 498 44.13 -26.55 -12.72
CA ASN A 498 43.63 -25.92 -13.93
C ASN A 498 42.72 -26.87 -14.72
N GLN A 499 41.55 -27.19 -14.19
CA GLN A 499 40.48 -27.78 -14.99
C GLN A 499 39.21 -27.00 -14.67
N ASN A 500 38.79 -26.12 -15.59
CA ASN A 500 37.43 -25.63 -15.56
C ASN A 500 36.48 -26.83 -15.55
N THR A 501 35.78 -27.00 -14.44
CA THR A 501 34.89 -28.15 -14.23
C THR A 501 33.64 -28.00 -15.08
N PHE A 502 33.27 -26.74 -15.41
CA PHE A 502 32.12 -26.40 -16.23
C PHE A 502 32.50 -25.51 -17.41
N HIS A 503 31.82 -25.71 -18.54
CA HIS A 503 31.93 -24.79 -19.68
C HIS A 503 31.10 -23.53 -19.42
N ILE A 504 29.91 -23.70 -18.83
CA ILE A 504 28.93 -22.64 -18.67
C ILE A 504 28.32 -22.67 -17.26
N MET A 505 28.18 -21.49 -16.65
CA MET A 505 27.32 -21.29 -15.50
C MET A 505 26.11 -20.43 -15.92
N ILE A 506 24.91 -20.81 -15.50
CA ILE A 506 23.70 -20.01 -15.72
C ILE A 506 23.29 -19.35 -14.41
N SER A 507 23.38 -18.02 -14.39
CA SER A 507 22.90 -17.18 -13.30
C SER A 507 21.52 -16.63 -13.66
N TYR A 508 20.52 -16.87 -12.82
CA TYR A 508 19.13 -16.53 -13.13
C TYR A 508 18.32 -16.21 -11.86
N SER A 509 17.20 -15.49 -12.01
CA SER A 509 16.24 -15.35 -10.93
C SER A 509 15.34 -16.58 -10.84
N HIS A 510 15.05 -17.07 -9.65
CA HIS A 510 14.19 -18.25 -9.43
C HIS A 510 12.81 -18.15 -10.10
N LYS A 511 12.34 -16.93 -10.43
CA LYS A 511 11.09 -16.76 -11.17
C LYS A 511 11.18 -17.23 -12.62
N GLU A 512 12.37 -17.22 -13.22
CA GLU A 512 12.64 -17.68 -14.57
C GLU A 512 13.07 -19.17 -14.63
N LYS A 513 12.93 -19.91 -13.53
CA LYS A 513 13.37 -21.32 -13.39
C LYS A 513 12.96 -22.21 -14.56
N VAL A 514 11.72 -22.08 -15.04
CA VAL A 514 11.17 -22.91 -16.12
C VAL A 514 11.92 -22.66 -17.42
N LEU A 515 12.13 -21.39 -17.78
CA LEU A 515 12.81 -21.02 -19.03
C LEU A 515 14.31 -21.33 -18.95
N CYS A 516 14.92 -21.08 -17.81
CA CYS A 516 16.33 -21.40 -17.58
C CYS A 516 16.59 -22.91 -17.55
N LYS A 517 15.60 -23.73 -17.15
CA LYS A 517 15.69 -25.18 -17.27
C LYS A 517 15.68 -25.62 -18.73
N GLN A 518 14.86 -25.02 -19.58
CA GLN A 518 14.87 -25.32 -21.02
C GLN A 518 16.22 -24.96 -21.65
N LEU A 519 16.79 -23.81 -21.28
CA LEU A 519 18.13 -23.40 -21.71
C LEU A 519 19.21 -24.40 -21.26
N TYR A 520 19.15 -24.83 -20.01
CA TYR A 520 20.06 -25.82 -19.43
C TYR A 520 19.96 -27.15 -20.18
N ASP A 521 18.74 -27.65 -20.40
CA ASP A 521 18.49 -28.94 -21.09
C ASP A 521 19.03 -28.90 -22.52
N GLU A 522 18.84 -27.78 -23.25
CA GLU A 522 19.32 -27.65 -24.62
C GLU A 522 20.85 -27.52 -24.69
N LEU A 523 21.48 -26.77 -23.79
CA LEU A 523 22.95 -26.68 -23.72
C LEU A 523 23.58 -28.02 -23.34
N THR A 524 23.00 -28.74 -22.38
CA THR A 524 23.49 -30.05 -21.95
C THR A 524 23.33 -31.10 -23.06
N LYS A 525 22.23 -31.06 -23.80
CA LYS A 525 22.00 -31.94 -24.99
C LYS A 525 23.03 -31.69 -26.08
N ASN A 526 23.53 -30.47 -26.21
CA ASN A 526 24.59 -30.11 -27.14
C ASN A 526 26.02 -30.38 -26.60
N GLY A 527 26.14 -31.10 -25.47
CA GLY A 527 27.41 -31.58 -24.92
C GLY A 527 28.14 -30.59 -24.02
N TYR A 528 27.54 -29.45 -23.63
CA TYR A 528 28.14 -28.55 -22.68
C TYR A 528 28.00 -29.08 -21.24
N ARG A 529 29.02 -28.90 -20.42
CA ARG A 529 28.96 -29.08 -18.96
C ARG A 529 28.47 -27.80 -18.35
N VAL A 530 27.21 -27.81 -17.91
CA VAL A 530 26.52 -26.60 -17.42
C VAL A 530 26.29 -26.71 -15.91
N TRP A 531 26.65 -25.66 -15.18
CA TRP A 531 26.28 -25.48 -13.80
C TRP A 531 25.05 -24.55 -13.71
N ILE A 532 24.07 -24.95 -12.91
CA ILE A 532 22.89 -24.16 -12.62
C ILE A 532 22.33 -24.56 -11.26
N ASP A 533 21.89 -23.59 -10.49
CA ASP A 533 21.23 -23.85 -9.21
C ASP A 533 19.71 -24.05 -9.41
N PHE A 534 19.28 -25.31 -9.44
CA PHE A 534 17.86 -25.65 -9.51
C PHE A 534 17.23 -25.87 -8.14
N ASP A 535 18.03 -26.19 -7.13
CA ASP A 535 17.57 -26.46 -5.78
C ASP A 535 18.29 -25.52 -4.79
N GLN A 536 17.63 -25.21 -3.68
CA GLN A 536 18.24 -24.38 -2.65
C GLN A 536 19.53 -25.03 -2.16
N MET A 537 20.67 -24.39 -2.42
CA MET A 537 21.96 -24.85 -1.93
C MET A 537 21.96 -24.90 -0.41
N HIS A 538 22.31 -26.06 0.14
CA HIS A 538 22.52 -26.20 1.58
C HIS A 538 23.94 -25.73 1.94
N GLY A 539 24.08 -24.91 2.96
CA GLY A 539 25.36 -24.39 3.42
C GLY A 539 25.62 -22.93 3.05
N ASN A 540 26.88 -22.55 2.88
CA ASN A 540 27.24 -21.18 2.49
C ASN A 540 27.01 -20.97 0.99
N VAL A 541 25.85 -20.42 0.67
CA VAL A 541 25.40 -20.16 -0.71
C VAL A 541 26.38 -19.27 -1.49
N MET A 542 26.99 -18.29 -0.81
CA MET A 542 27.93 -17.36 -1.46
C MET A 542 29.24 -18.04 -1.84
N ASP A 543 29.75 -18.96 -1.04
CA ASP A 543 30.96 -19.73 -1.35
C ASP A 543 30.73 -20.71 -2.51
N ALA A 544 29.58 -21.40 -2.52
CA ALA A 544 29.21 -22.31 -3.61
C ALA A 544 29.04 -21.57 -4.94
N MET A 545 28.41 -20.38 -4.91
CA MET A 545 28.29 -19.48 -6.05
C MET A 545 29.65 -19.02 -6.57
N ALA A 546 30.53 -18.56 -5.69
CA ALA A 546 31.87 -18.13 -6.05
C ALA A 546 32.69 -19.25 -6.69
N GLN A 547 32.62 -20.45 -6.10
CA GLN A 547 33.28 -21.62 -6.65
C GLN A 547 32.75 -21.99 -8.04
N ALA A 548 31.44 -21.93 -8.25
CA ALA A 548 30.84 -22.18 -9.57
C ALA A 548 31.31 -21.16 -10.61
N ILE A 549 31.36 -19.87 -10.27
CA ILE A 549 31.88 -18.83 -11.14
C ILE A 549 33.36 -19.05 -11.45
N ASP A 550 34.19 -19.38 -10.44
CA ASP A 550 35.61 -19.61 -10.62
C ASP A 550 35.93 -20.87 -11.43
N GLN A 551 35.04 -21.86 -11.44
CA GLN A 551 35.17 -23.11 -12.19
C GLN A 551 34.50 -23.11 -13.57
N SER A 552 33.87 -22.03 -13.97
CA SER A 552 33.19 -21.90 -15.26
C SER A 552 33.98 -21.01 -16.23
N GLU A 553 33.94 -21.36 -17.51
CA GLU A 553 34.56 -20.58 -18.60
C GLU A 553 33.69 -19.37 -18.95
N ILE A 554 32.39 -19.59 -19.08
CA ILE A 554 31.40 -18.60 -19.50
C ILE A 554 30.30 -18.50 -18.45
N ILE A 555 29.88 -17.30 -18.14
CA ILE A 555 28.74 -17.03 -17.26
C ILE A 555 27.59 -16.45 -18.09
N ILE A 556 26.50 -17.19 -18.22
CA ILE A 556 25.26 -16.68 -18.83
C ILE A 556 24.46 -15.99 -17.74
N ILE A 557 24.22 -14.68 -17.90
CA ILE A 557 23.38 -13.90 -17.00
C ILE A 557 22.01 -13.74 -17.66
N CYS A 558 21.00 -14.38 -17.06
CA CYS A 558 19.62 -14.30 -17.52
C CYS A 558 18.95 -13.03 -16.95
N MET A 559 19.10 -11.93 -17.70
CA MET A 559 18.69 -10.58 -17.28
C MET A 559 17.17 -10.43 -17.32
N SER A 560 16.56 -10.21 -16.14
CA SER A 560 15.16 -9.85 -15.97
C SER A 560 15.05 -8.75 -14.90
N GLU A 561 13.89 -8.14 -14.78
CA GLU A 561 13.65 -7.17 -13.70
C GLU A 561 13.79 -7.84 -12.33
N GLN A 562 13.35 -9.10 -12.19
CA GLN A 562 13.51 -9.88 -10.96
C GLN A 562 14.98 -10.20 -10.67
N TYR A 563 15.78 -10.44 -11.70
CA TYR A 563 17.23 -10.59 -11.57
C TYR A 563 17.86 -9.33 -10.99
N ARG A 564 17.54 -8.15 -11.56
CA ARG A 564 18.01 -6.86 -11.09
C ARG A 564 17.65 -6.57 -9.63
N GLN A 565 16.47 -7.01 -9.19
CA GLN A 565 15.98 -6.80 -7.83
C GLN A 565 16.54 -7.79 -6.79
N SER A 566 17.18 -8.87 -7.22
CA SER A 566 17.74 -9.89 -6.34
C SER A 566 19.17 -9.55 -5.91
N ASN A 567 19.40 -9.32 -4.61
CA ASN A 567 20.74 -9.10 -4.09
C ASN A 567 21.68 -10.29 -4.34
N TYR A 568 21.16 -11.53 -4.38
CA TYR A 568 21.94 -12.71 -4.76
C TYR A 568 22.40 -12.64 -6.20
N CYS A 569 21.50 -12.40 -7.13
CA CYS A 569 21.84 -12.28 -8.56
C CYS A 569 22.79 -11.12 -8.83
N ARG A 570 22.63 -9.99 -8.12
CA ARG A 570 23.55 -8.86 -8.18
C ARG A 570 24.95 -9.25 -7.67
N ALA A 571 25.03 -9.98 -6.58
CA ALA A 571 26.30 -10.47 -6.04
C ALA A 571 26.98 -11.43 -7.04
N GLU A 572 26.25 -12.35 -7.67
CA GLU A 572 26.76 -13.24 -8.73
C GLU A 572 27.36 -12.45 -9.90
N ALA A 573 26.56 -11.51 -10.44
CA ALA A 573 27.00 -10.68 -11.56
C ALA A 573 28.23 -9.84 -11.20
N HIS A 574 28.23 -9.23 -10.00
CA HIS A 574 29.33 -8.42 -9.52
C HIS A 574 30.63 -9.24 -9.35
N TYR A 575 30.51 -10.42 -8.75
CA TYR A 575 31.66 -11.32 -8.57
C TYR A 575 32.20 -11.84 -9.90
N ALA A 576 31.32 -12.26 -10.83
CA ALA A 576 31.71 -12.68 -12.17
C ALA A 576 32.47 -11.57 -12.91
N PHE A 577 32.01 -10.32 -12.79
CA PHE A 577 32.68 -9.14 -13.36
C PHE A 577 34.04 -8.89 -12.71
N GLN A 578 34.13 -8.90 -11.38
CA GLN A 578 35.42 -8.73 -10.66
C GLN A 578 36.44 -9.81 -11.03
N ARG A 579 35.98 -11.05 -11.24
CA ARG A 579 36.82 -12.18 -11.67
C ARG A 579 37.15 -12.16 -13.17
N GLN A 580 36.73 -11.13 -13.89
CA GLN A 580 36.96 -10.96 -15.32
C GLN A 580 36.53 -12.18 -16.16
N ARG A 581 35.41 -12.83 -15.76
CA ARG A 581 34.85 -13.95 -16.48
C ARG A 581 34.18 -13.48 -17.77
N GLN A 582 34.13 -14.35 -18.77
CA GLN A 582 33.38 -14.07 -19.99
C GLN A 582 31.88 -14.10 -19.66
N ILE A 583 31.22 -12.94 -19.70
CA ILE A 583 29.81 -12.79 -19.40
C ILE A 583 29.01 -12.70 -20.71
N VAL A 584 27.97 -13.51 -20.82
CA VAL A 584 26.99 -13.49 -21.91
C VAL A 584 25.63 -13.08 -21.35
N PRO A 585 25.19 -11.84 -21.56
CA PRO A 585 23.86 -11.42 -21.12
C PRO A 585 22.77 -11.98 -22.03
N VAL A 586 21.74 -12.57 -21.44
CA VAL A 586 20.55 -13.07 -22.13
C VAL A 586 19.35 -12.32 -21.60
N LEU A 587 18.67 -11.55 -22.45
CA LEU A 587 17.48 -10.82 -22.06
C LEU A 587 16.27 -11.78 -22.00
N MET A 588 15.71 -11.93 -20.82
CA MET A 588 14.59 -12.86 -20.56
C MET A 588 13.21 -12.27 -20.88
N GLN A 589 13.16 -10.97 -21.15
CA GLN A 589 11.93 -10.22 -21.39
C GLN A 589 12.17 -9.24 -22.54
N LYS A 590 11.13 -9.07 -23.38
CA LYS A 590 11.16 -8.07 -24.45
C LYS A 590 10.90 -6.67 -23.90
#